data_e604e389dc994301bda8bd1ca5b71f56
#
_entry.id   e604e389dc994301bda8bd1ca5b71f56
#
_cell.length_a   1.000
_cell.length_b   1.000
_cell.length_c   1.000
_cell.angle_alpha   90.00
_cell.angle_beta   90.00
_cell.angle_gamma   90.00
#
_symmetry.space_group_name_H-M   'P 1'
#
loop_
_entity.id
_entity.type
_entity.pdbx_description
1 polymer ?
#
loop_
_entity_poly.entity_id
_entity_poly.type
_entity_poly.pdbx_seq_one_letter_code
_entity_poly.pdbx_strand_id
1 'polypeptide(L)'
;ESSFRQIRLFGIVFLVVCLAITGYSVWSAYSFAEAQRQKIYVLDGGKSLMLALSQDLSQNRPVEAREHVKRFHELFFTLSPDKSAIEGNIKRALQLADRSAFNYYTDFAEKGYYNRIISGNVNQVLQVDSVSCNFDTYPYKVNTYARQMIIRESNVTERSLVTRCNLLNSVRSDNNPHGFTIEAFEIIENRDIKVQKR
;
A
#
# COMPACT_ATOMS: atom_id res chain seq x y z
N GLU A 1 8.96 -56.64 47.82
CA GLU A 1 8.92 -55.12 47.76
C GLU A 1 9.54 -54.58 46.47
N SER A 2 10.53 -55.27 45.88
CA SER A 2 11.16 -54.81 44.61
C SER A 2 10.23 -54.79 43.41
N SER A 3 9.33 -55.75 43.23
CA SER A 3 8.44 -55.89 42.12
C SER A 3 7.34 -54.73 42.06
N PHE A 4 6.86 -54.39 43.26
CA PHE A 4 5.86 -53.27 43.33
C PHE A 4 6.44 -51.91 42.98
N ARG A 5 7.69 -51.68 43.37
CA ARG A 5 8.45 -50.48 43.04
C ARG A 5 8.71 -50.37 41.53
N GLN A 6 9.04 -51.47 40.88
CA GLN A 6 9.27 -51.59 39.45
C GLN A 6 7.99 -51.31 38.65
N ILE A 7 6.85 -51.90 39.07
CA ILE A 7 5.56 -51.68 38.42
C ILE A 7 5.14 -50.20 38.53
N ARG A 8 5.32 -49.57 39.69
CA ARG A 8 5.02 -48.17 39.92
C ARG A 8 5.92 -47.29 39.06
N LEU A 9 7.21 -47.58 38.95
CA LEU A 9 8.14 -46.82 38.11
C LEU A 9 7.77 -46.96 36.63
N PHE A 10 7.44 -48.14 36.16
CA PHE A 10 6.97 -48.39 34.81
C PHE A 10 5.68 -47.62 34.51
N GLY A 11 4.71 -47.58 35.42
CA GLY A 11 3.46 -46.80 35.25
C GLY A 11 3.72 -45.30 35.14
N ILE A 12 4.65 -44.75 35.94
CA ILE A 12 5.03 -43.34 35.87
C ILE A 12 5.70 -43.00 34.55
N VAL A 13 6.68 -43.82 34.12
CA VAL A 13 7.36 -43.63 32.83
C VAL A 13 6.37 -43.69 31.65
N PHE A 14 5.48 -44.68 31.67
CA PHE A 14 4.45 -44.82 30.65
C PHE A 14 3.54 -43.59 30.58
N LEU A 15 3.12 -43.06 31.73
CA LEU A 15 2.29 -41.90 31.82
C LEU A 15 3.02 -40.65 31.26
N VAL A 16 4.29 -40.47 31.58
CA VAL A 16 5.12 -39.37 31.05
C VAL A 16 5.27 -39.46 29.52
N VAL A 17 5.50 -40.69 29.00
CA VAL A 17 5.60 -40.92 27.55
C VAL A 17 4.27 -40.58 26.85
N CYS A 18 3.13 -41.01 27.41
CA CYS A 18 1.82 -40.68 26.87
C CYS A 18 1.56 -39.16 26.84
N LEU A 19 1.92 -38.43 27.91
CA LEU A 19 1.79 -36.98 27.97
C LEU A 19 2.69 -36.29 26.94
N ALA A 20 3.92 -36.77 26.75
CA ALA A 20 4.85 -36.23 25.77
C ALA A 20 4.34 -36.43 24.34
N ILE A 21 3.82 -37.61 24.00
CA ILE A 21 3.24 -37.91 22.68
C ILE A 21 2.00 -37.05 22.44
N THR A 22 1.13 -36.92 23.43
CA THR A 22 -0.10 -36.07 23.30
C THR A 22 0.27 -34.61 23.11
N GLY A 23 1.22 -34.09 23.91
CA GLY A 23 1.70 -32.71 23.78
C GLY A 23 2.32 -32.43 22.41
N TYR A 24 3.15 -33.35 21.92
CA TYR A 24 3.75 -33.26 20.59
C TYR A 24 2.67 -33.29 19.46
N SER A 25 1.69 -34.18 19.58
CA SER A 25 0.60 -34.28 18.59
C SER A 25 -0.23 -33.02 18.52
N VAL A 26 -0.59 -32.43 19.66
CA VAL A 26 -1.32 -31.18 19.75
C VAL A 26 -0.50 -30.04 19.15
N TRP A 27 0.76 -29.91 19.52
CA TRP A 27 1.66 -28.90 18.98
C TRP A 27 1.83 -29.04 17.45
N SER A 28 2.03 -30.26 16.96
CA SER A 28 2.15 -30.54 15.53
C SER A 28 0.86 -30.23 14.76
N ALA A 29 -0.30 -30.56 15.34
CA ALA A 29 -1.60 -30.23 14.74
C ALA A 29 -1.82 -28.71 14.66
N TYR A 30 -1.46 -27.95 15.69
CA TYR A 30 -1.53 -26.49 15.69
C TYR A 30 -0.59 -25.87 14.64
N SER A 31 0.66 -26.31 14.59
CA SER A 31 1.63 -25.79 13.61
C SER A 31 1.21 -26.12 12.18
N PHE A 32 0.64 -27.30 11.94
CA PHE A 32 0.09 -27.67 10.63
C PHE A 32 -1.14 -26.83 10.25
N ALA A 33 -2.07 -26.61 11.20
CA ALA A 33 -3.25 -25.80 10.98
C ALA A 33 -2.88 -24.34 10.64
N GLU A 34 -1.88 -23.76 11.32
CA GLU A 34 -1.39 -22.42 11.04
C GLU A 34 -0.75 -22.33 9.64
N ALA A 35 0.05 -23.32 9.26
CA ALA A 35 0.64 -23.40 7.92
C ALA A 35 -0.42 -23.57 6.81
N GLN A 36 -1.55 -24.20 7.09
CA GLN A 36 -2.65 -24.37 6.12
C GLN A 36 -3.55 -23.13 6.00
N ARG A 37 -3.68 -22.32 7.06
CA ARG A 37 -4.45 -21.06 7.01
C ARG A 37 -3.87 -20.05 6.03
N GLN A 38 -2.59 -20.16 5.70
CA GLN A 38 -1.90 -19.30 4.76
C GLN A 38 -2.05 -19.73 3.29
N LYS A 39 -2.71 -20.87 3.00
CA LYS A 39 -2.91 -21.37 1.64
C LYS A 39 -4.31 -21.07 1.15
N ILE A 40 -4.42 -20.19 0.17
CA ILE A 40 -5.68 -19.90 -0.51
C ILE A 40 -5.75 -20.79 -1.76
N TYR A 41 -6.75 -21.67 -1.83
CA TYR A 41 -7.03 -22.48 -3.02
C TYR A 41 -8.02 -21.74 -3.91
N VAL A 42 -7.61 -21.34 -5.10
CA VAL A 42 -8.49 -20.76 -6.11
C VAL A 42 -8.93 -21.87 -7.06
N LEU A 43 -10.23 -22.14 -7.10
CA LEU A 43 -10.87 -23.04 -8.06
C LEU A 43 -11.17 -22.23 -9.33
N ASP A 44 -10.42 -22.47 -10.40
CA ASP A 44 -10.73 -21.94 -11.72
C ASP A 44 -11.51 -23.00 -12.52
N GLY A 45 -12.80 -22.77 -12.70
CA GLY A 45 -13.66 -23.54 -13.61
C GLY A 45 -13.68 -25.07 -13.45
N GLY A 46 -13.27 -25.61 -12.31
CA GLY A 46 -13.33 -27.05 -11.98
C GLY A 46 -12.25 -27.93 -12.67
N LYS A 47 -11.21 -27.34 -13.27
CA LYS A 47 -10.21 -28.13 -14.03
C LYS A 47 -8.75 -28.05 -13.58
N SER A 48 -8.38 -27.15 -12.68
CA SER A 48 -7.04 -27.18 -12.06
C SER A 48 -7.04 -26.50 -10.71
N LEU A 49 -6.51 -27.20 -9.71
CA LEU A 49 -6.12 -26.61 -8.43
C LEU A 49 -4.84 -25.79 -8.66
N MET A 50 -4.97 -24.49 -8.87
CA MET A 50 -3.82 -23.61 -8.87
C MET A 50 -3.48 -23.30 -7.42
N LEU A 51 -2.34 -23.78 -6.94
CA LEU A 51 -1.78 -23.36 -5.66
C LEU A 51 -1.40 -21.89 -5.80
N ALA A 52 -2.30 -20.98 -5.46
CA ALA A 52 -1.91 -19.59 -5.26
C ALA A 52 -0.95 -19.59 -4.06
N LEU A 53 0.33 -19.34 -4.31
CA LEU A 53 1.29 -19.03 -3.26
C LEU A 53 0.69 -17.86 -2.45
N SER A 54 0.15 -18.15 -1.28
CA SER A 54 -0.16 -17.11 -0.33
C SER A 54 1.17 -16.55 0.13
N GLN A 55 1.62 -15.51 -0.56
CA GLN A 55 2.69 -14.69 -0.04
C GLN A 55 2.22 -14.16 1.31
N ASP A 56 3.09 -14.28 2.29
CA ASP A 56 2.84 -13.76 3.64
C ASP A 56 2.32 -12.33 3.52
N LEU A 57 1.11 -12.07 4.03
CA LEU A 57 0.46 -10.76 3.98
C LEU A 57 1.38 -9.67 4.51
N SER A 58 2.25 -10.00 5.48
CA SER A 58 3.23 -9.07 6.04
C SER A 58 4.28 -8.63 5.03
N GLN A 59 4.68 -9.50 4.08
CA GLN A 59 5.67 -9.18 3.04
C GLN A 59 5.08 -8.33 1.90
N ASN A 60 3.78 -8.45 1.65
CA ASN A 60 3.12 -7.69 0.58
C ASN A 60 2.71 -6.28 1.01
N ARG A 61 2.48 -6.03 2.31
CA ARG A 61 2.06 -4.72 2.81
C ARG A 61 2.99 -3.56 2.41
N PRO A 62 4.32 -3.68 2.46
CA PRO A 62 5.22 -2.63 2.00
C PRO A 62 5.09 -2.32 0.49
N VAL A 63 4.82 -3.32 -0.33
CA VAL A 63 4.62 -3.13 -1.79
C VAL A 63 3.28 -2.45 -2.04
N GLU A 64 2.21 -2.92 -1.41
CA GLU A 64 0.87 -2.33 -1.46
C GLU A 64 0.87 -0.87 -1.00
N ALA A 65 1.60 -0.55 0.07
CA ALA A 65 1.74 0.81 0.60
C ALA A 65 2.39 1.75 -0.41
N ARG A 66 3.50 1.33 -1.03
CA ARG A 66 4.17 2.13 -2.06
C ARG A 66 3.29 2.34 -3.28
N GLU A 67 2.58 1.30 -3.74
CA GLU A 67 1.67 1.41 -4.88
C GLU A 67 0.47 2.31 -4.56
N HIS A 68 -0.08 2.24 -3.35
CA HIS A 68 -1.15 3.13 -2.90
C HIS A 68 -0.73 4.61 -2.97
N VAL A 69 0.44 4.94 -2.44
CA VAL A 69 0.99 6.30 -2.45
C VAL A 69 1.29 6.75 -3.89
N LYS A 70 1.93 5.90 -4.69
CA LYS A 70 2.18 6.16 -6.10
C LYS A 70 0.88 6.46 -6.86
N ARG A 71 -0.13 5.61 -6.69
CA ARG A 71 -1.44 5.76 -7.32
C ARG A 71 -2.12 7.08 -6.96
N PHE A 72 -2.07 7.46 -5.67
CA PHE A 72 -2.58 8.76 -5.23
C PHE A 72 -1.90 9.91 -5.98
N HIS A 73 -0.56 9.92 -6.02
CA HIS A 73 0.20 10.98 -6.67
C HIS A 73 -0.08 11.06 -8.16
N GLU A 74 -0.13 9.93 -8.86
CA GLU A 74 -0.47 9.88 -10.28
C GLU A 74 -1.86 10.46 -10.55
N LEU A 75 -2.86 10.11 -9.75
CA LEU A 75 -4.21 10.63 -9.89
C LEU A 75 -4.31 12.13 -9.54
N PHE A 76 -3.57 12.58 -8.53
CA PHE A 76 -3.67 13.96 -8.03
C PHE A 76 -2.89 14.96 -8.89
N PHE A 77 -1.77 14.56 -9.46
CA PHE A 77 -0.85 15.47 -10.16
C PHE A 77 -0.74 15.24 -11.68
N THR A 78 -1.33 14.18 -12.24
CA THR A 78 -1.43 14.05 -13.71
C THR A 78 -2.70 14.72 -14.19
N LEU A 79 -2.52 15.81 -14.94
CA LEU A 79 -3.60 16.69 -15.34
C LEU A 79 -3.56 16.87 -16.87
N SER A 80 -4.68 16.61 -17.52
CA SER A 80 -4.93 16.93 -18.93
C SER A 80 -5.76 18.22 -19.02
N PRO A 81 -5.78 18.93 -20.17
CA PRO A 81 -6.58 20.15 -20.33
C PRO A 81 -8.08 19.85 -20.53
N ASP A 82 -8.60 18.89 -19.78
CA ASP A 82 -10.01 18.47 -19.79
C ASP A 82 -10.57 18.52 -18.37
N LYS A 83 -11.64 19.29 -18.18
CA LYS A 83 -12.26 19.50 -16.87
C LYS A 83 -12.79 18.19 -16.28
N SER A 84 -13.45 17.37 -17.06
CA SER A 84 -14.06 16.13 -16.59
C SER A 84 -12.98 15.08 -16.19
N ALA A 85 -11.91 15.03 -16.95
CA ALA A 85 -10.77 14.17 -16.62
C ALA A 85 -10.06 14.61 -15.32
N ILE A 86 -9.85 15.94 -15.14
CA ILE A 86 -9.29 16.50 -13.91
C ILE A 86 -10.18 16.14 -12.71
N GLU A 87 -11.48 16.47 -12.77
CA GLU A 87 -12.42 16.23 -11.68
C GLU A 87 -12.54 14.72 -11.34
N GLY A 88 -12.58 13.87 -12.36
CA GLY A 88 -12.63 12.42 -12.19
C GLY A 88 -11.37 11.85 -11.54
N ASN A 89 -10.19 12.33 -11.93
CA ASN A 89 -8.91 11.90 -11.32
C ASN A 89 -8.79 12.38 -9.88
N ILE A 90 -9.07 13.65 -9.63
CA ILE A 90 -9.03 14.22 -8.26
C ILE A 90 -10.03 13.51 -7.35
N LYS A 91 -11.26 13.27 -7.80
CA LYS A 91 -12.25 12.53 -7.00
C LYS A 91 -11.73 11.16 -6.58
N ARG A 92 -11.06 10.43 -7.48
CA ARG A 92 -10.45 9.12 -7.16
C ARG A 92 -9.26 9.25 -6.22
N ALA A 93 -8.42 10.28 -6.41
CA ALA A 93 -7.29 10.53 -5.51
C ALA A 93 -7.76 10.82 -4.08
N LEU A 94 -8.78 11.66 -3.92
CA LEU A 94 -9.33 12.04 -2.62
C LEU A 94 -9.98 10.87 -1.85
N GLN A 95 -10.34 9.78 -2.54
CA GLN A 95 -10.79 8.54 -1.86
C GLN A 95 -9.65 7.77 -1.20
N LEU A 96 -8.39 8.07 -1.56
CA LEU A 96 -7.19 7.43 -1.02
C LEU A 96 -6.54 8.25 0.10
N ALA A 97 -7.05 9.44 0.40
CA ALA A 97 -6.46 10.38 1.34
C ALA A 97 -7.50 11.04 2.25
N ASP A 98 -7.00 11.70 3.28
CA ASP A 98 -7.79 12.45 4.24
C ASP A 98 -8.06 13.91 3.78
N ARG A 99 -8.56 14.71 4.72
CA ARG A 99 -8.86 16.13 4.51
C ARG A 99 -7.62 16.98 4.13
N SER A 100 -6.42 16.57 4.45
CA SER A 100 -5.20 17.33 4.11
C SER A 100 -5.00 17.45 2.60
N ALA A 101 -5.21 16.38 1.85
CA ALA A 101 -5.17 16.38 0.39
C ALA A 101 -6.32 17.22 -0.21
N PHE A 102 -7.53 17.15 0.39
CA PHE A 102 -8.66 17.98 -0.02
C PHE A 102 -8.37 19.47 0.14
N ASN A 103 -7.68 19.89 1.19
CA ASN A 103 -7.28 21.27 1.40
C ASN A 103 -6.34 21.77 0.28
N TYR A 104 -5.37 20.95 -0.16
CA TYR A 104 -4.54 21.30 -1.33
C TYR A 104 -5.34 21.40 -2.62
N TYR A 105 -6.30 20.50 -2.84
CA TYR A 105 -7.19 20.60 -4.00
C TYR A 105 -7.97 21.91 -3.99
N THR A 106 -8.56 22.28 -2.87
CA THR A 106 -9.33 23.53 -2.72
C THR A 106 -8.45 24.75 -2.95
N ASP A 107 -7.27 24.80 -2.35
CA ASP A 107 -6.31 25.89 -2.52
C ASP A 107 -5.87 26.04 -3.99
N PHE A 108 -5.61 24.94 -4.70
CA PHE A 108 -5.29 24.97 -6.13
C PHE A 108 -6.49 25.46 -6.96
N ALA A 109 -7.71 25.03 -6.63
CA ALA A 109 -8.92 25.44 -7.34
C ALA A 109 -9.18 26.94 -7.14
N GLU A 110 -9.10 27.45 -5.91
CA GLU A 110 -9.28 28.88 -5.58
C GLU A 110 -8.22 29.76 -6.22
N LYS A 111 -6.98 29.31 -6.33
CA LYS A 111 -5.89 29.99 -7.07
C LYS A 111 -6.03 29.88 -8.58
N GLY A 112 -7.10 29.26 -9.10
CA GLY A 112 -7.37 29.10 -10.53
C GLY A 112 -6.37 28.20 -11.26
N TYR A 113 -5.70 27.29 -10.54
CA TYR A 113 -4.66 26.43 -11.13
C TYR A 113 -5.22 25.55 -12.23
N TYR A 114 -6.33 24.85 -11.98
CA TYR A 114 -6.97 23.97 -12.97
C TYR A 114 -7.49 24.73 -14.19
N ASN A 115 -8.03 25.94 -13.99
CA ASN A 115 -8.47 26.80 -15.10
C ASN A 115 -7.30 27.20 -16.01
N ARG A 116 -6.12 27.47 -15.44
CA ARG A 116 -4.92 27.75 -16.25
C ARG A 116 -4.41 26.53 -17.01
N ILE A 117 -4.55 25.33 -16.48
CA ILE A 117 -4.23 24.07 -17.18
C ILE A 117 -5.14 23.92 -18.41
N ILE A 118 -6.45 24.11 -18.24
CA ILE A 118 -7.46 23.98 -19.31
C ILE A 118 -7.29 25.09 -20.38
N SER A 119 -7.30 26.34 -19.96
CA SER A 119 -7.21 27.47 -20.90
C SER A 119 -5.88 27.58 -21.64
N GLY A 120 -4.80 27.15 -20.99
CA GLY A 120 -3.47 27.11 -21.58
C GLY A 120 -3.17 25.85 -22.39
N ASN A 121 -4.14 24.94 -22.55
CA ASN A 121 -3.94 23.60 -23.17
C ASN A 121 -2.69 22.89 -22.68
N VAL A 122 -2.51 22.86 -21.35
CA VAL A 122 -1.32 22.32 -20.70
C VAL A 122 -1.56 20.86 -20.33
N ASN A 123 -0.63 19.97 -20.71
CA ASN A 123 -0.58 18.62 -20.19
C ASN A 123 0.48 18.52 -19.09
N GLN A 124 0.09 18.03 -17.92
CA GLN A 124 1.00 17.75 -16.82
C GLN A 124 1.02 16.25 -16.56
N VAL A 125 2.18 15.65 -16.64
CA VAL A 125 2.40 14.22 -16.40
C VAL A 125 3.30 14.09 -15.17
N LEU A 126 2.89 13.25 -14.22
CA LEU A 126 3.72 12.92 -13.07
C LEU A 126 4.45 11.60 -13.31
N GLN A 127 5.74 11.57 -13.02
CA GLN A 127 6.55 10.37 -12.92
C GLN A 127 7.03 10.25 -11.48
N VAL A 128 6.60 9.21 -10.78
CA VAL A 128 7.10 8.90 -9.44
C VAL A 128 8.41 8.14 -9.58
N ASP A 129 9.48 8.71 -9.03
CA ASP A 129 10.83 8.13 -9.10
C ASP A 129 11.04 7.15 -7.92
N SER A 130 10.62 7.53 -6.72
CA SER A 130 10.71 6.66 -5.55
C SER A 130 9.69 7.00 -4.46
N VAL A 131 9.27 5.97 -3.72
CA VAL A 131 8.44 6.08 -2.51
C VAL A 131 9.17 5.40 -1.37
N SER A 132 9.62 6.18 -0.40
CA SER A 132 10.29 5.70 0.80
C SER A 132 9.29 5.64 1.95
N CYS A 133 8.98 4.42 2.41
CA CYS A 133 8.08 4.18 3.54
C CYS A 133 8.86 3.65 4.73
N ASN A 134 8.69 4.27 5.89
CA ASN A 134 9.21 3.75 7.16
C ASN A 134 8.07 2.98 7.87
N PHE A 135 8.28 1.68 8.06
CA PHE A 135 7.33 0.77 8.71
C PHE A 135 7.66 0.49 10.19
N ASP A 136 8.74 1.07 10.72
CA ASP A 136 9.18 0.84 12.11
C ASP A 136 8.25 1.53 13.13
N THR A 137 7.56 2.58 12.70
CA THR A 137 6.65 3.37 13.55
C THR A 137 5.29 3.54 12.87
N TYR A 138 4.23 3.48 13.66
CA TYR A 138 2.87 3.74 13.18
C TYR A 138 2.34 5.07 13.76
N PRO A 139 1.73 5.96 12.95
CA PRO A 139 1.49 5.86 11.50
C PRO A 139 2.78 5.77 10.66
N TYR A 140 2.73 5.05 9.53
CA TYR A 140 3.90 4.88 8.67
C TYR A 140 4.25 6.22 8.01
N LYS A 141 5.49 6.64 8.14
CA LYS A 141 5.97 7.89 7.52
C LYS A 141 6.43 7.62 6.09
N VAL A 142 5.94 8.43 5.16
CA VAL A 142 6.23 8.26 3.74
C VAL A 142 6.77 9.56 3.16
N ASN A 143 7.88 9.46 2.41
CA ASN A 143 8.38 10.51 1.55
C ASN A 143 8.31 10.03 0.09
N THR A 144 7.80 10.88 -0.79
CA THR A 144 7.70 10.58 -2.22
C THR A 144 8.52 11.59 -3.00
N TYR A 145 9.32 11.07 -3.93
CA TYR A 145 10.12 11.84 -4.86
C TYR A 145 9.60 11.60 -6.27
N ALA A 146 9.27 12.67 -6.98
CA ALA A 146 8.67 12.60 -8.29
C ALA A 146 9.09 13.78 -9.18
N ARG A 147 8.92 13.62 -10.48
CA ARG A 147 9.10 14.68 -11.48
C ARG A 147 7.79 14.93 -12.19
N GLN A 148 7.47 16.21 -12.36
CA GLN A 148 6.35 16.69 -13.16
C GLN A 148 6.85 17.21 -14.49
N MET A 149 6.33 16.67 -15.57
CA MET A 149 6.54 17.18 -16.93
C MET A 149 5.37 18.06 -17.30
N ILE A 150 5.57 19.37 -17.36
CA ILE A 150 4.55 20.38 -17.73
C ILE A 150 4.77 20.73 -19.19
N ILE A 151 3.90 20.19 -20.04
CA ILE A 151 4.01 20.27 -21.50
C ILE A 151 3.07 21.35 -21.99
N ARG A 152 3.66 22.42 -22.56
CA ARG A 152 2.95 23.53 -23.21
C ARG A 152 3.27 23.52 -24.71
N GLU A 153 2.54 24.29 -25.45
CA GLU A 153 2.78 24.47 -26.90
C GLU A 153 4.22 24.96 -27.17
N SER A 154 4.71 25.91 -26.39
CA SER A 154 6.00 26.59 -26.59
C SER A 154 7.19 25.95 -25.86
N ASN A 155 6.93 25.20 -24.81
CA ASN A 155 8.01 24.65 -23.98
C ASN A 155 7.56 23.44 -23.16
N VAL A 156 8.54 22.68 -22.69
CA VAL A 156 8.39 21.62 -21.69
C VAL A 156 9.19 22.01 -20.46
N THR A 157 8.51 22.06 -19.31
CA THR A 157 9.15 22.32 -18.01
C THR A 157 9.17 21.03 -17.21
N GLU A 158 10.36 20.64 -16.78
CA GLU A 158 10.55 19.58 -15.79
C GLU A 158 10.62 20.20 -14.40
N ARG A 159 9.83 19.66 -13.46
CA ARG A 159 9.69 20.18 -12.09
C ARG A 159 9.88 19.07 -11.10
N SER A 160 10.68 19.32 -10.06
CA SER A 160 10.78 18.45 -8.89
C SER A 160 9.53 18.53 -8.04
N LEU A 161 9.06 17.41 -7.55
CA LEU A 161 8.00 17.31 -6.55
C LEU A 161 8.45 16.37 -5.45
N VAL A 162 8.56 16.90 -4.24
CA VAL A 162 8.81 16.11 -3.02
C VAL A 162 7.64 16.29 -2.08
N THR A 163 7.07 15.18 -1.64
CA THR A 163 5.94 15.19 -0.70
C THR A 163 6.23 14.33 0.51
N ARG A 164 5.52 14.62 1.58
CA ARG A 164 5.51 13.84 2.82
C ARG A 164 4.08 13.56 3.23
N CYS A 165 3.83 12.38 3.78
CA CYS A 165 2.56 12.03 4.39
C CYS A 165 2.74 10.94 5.44
N ASN A 166 1.70 10.74 6.23
CA ASN A 166 1.52 9.54 7.04
C ASN A 166 0.61 8.56 6.29
N LEU A 167 0.84 7.28 6.48
CA LEU A 167 0.01 6.23 5.90
C LEU A 167 -0.59 5.40 7.03
N LEU A 168 -1.92 5.32 7.06
CA LEU A 168 -2.70 4.57 8.03
C LEU A 168 -3.32 3.35 7.38
N ASN A 169 -3.50 2.29 8.18
CA ASN A 169 -4.31 1.15 7.74
C ASN A 169 -5.79 1.54 7.70
N SER A 170 -6.47 1.13 6.65
CA SER A 170 -7.89 1.36 6.43
C SER A 170 -8.58 0.09 5.94
N VAL A 171 -9.91 0.11 5.89
CA VAL A 171 -10.68 -1.00 5.33
C VAL A 171 -10.51 -1.03 3.81
N ARG A 172 -10.30 -2.23 3.25
CA ARG A 172 -10.25 -2.43 1.80
C ARG A 172 -11.65 -2.27 1.19
N SER A 173 -11.71 -1.62 0.05
CA SER A 173 -12.93 -1.46 -0.76
C SER A 173 -12.55 -1.39 -2.24
N ASP A 174 -13.54 -1.44 -3.14
CA ASP A 174 -13.32 -1.31 -4.58
C ASP A 174 -12.59 -0.02 -4.96
N ASN A 175 -12.83 1.06 -4.22
CA ASN A 175 -12.16 2.35 -4.42
C ASN A 175 -10.82 2.46 -3.69
N ASN A 176 -10.54 1.58 -2.72
CA ASN A 176 -9.32 1.54 -1.93
C ASN A 176 -8.85 0.08 -1.73
N PRO A 177 -8.36 -0.58 -2.79
CA PRO A 177 -8.04 -2.01 -2.75
C PRO A 177 -6.86 -2.34 -1.82
N HIS A 178 -5.93 -1.41 -1.64
CA HIS A 178 -4.76 -1.62 -0.77
C HIS A 178 -5.10 -1.45 0.72
N GLY A 179 -6.23 -0.80 1.07
CA GLY A 179 -6.66 -0.57 2.45
C GLY A 179 -5.67 0.29 3.24
N PHE A 180 -5.28 1.44 2.65
CA PHE A 180 -4.53 2.50 3.32
C PHE A 180 -5.24 3.83 3.16
N THR A 181 -4.93 4.78 4.04
CA THR A 181 -5.35 6.18 3.93
C THR A 181 -4.13 7.08 4.11
N ILE A 182 -3.92 7.99 3.16
CA ILE A 182 -2.92 9.04 3.25
C ILE A 182 -3.44 10.13 4.19
N GLU A 183 -2.67 10.48 5.20
CA GLU A 183 -2.99 11.51 6.18
C GLU A 183 -1.85 12.52 6.29
N ALA A 184 -2.20 13.75 6.69
CA ALA A 184 -1.24 14.85 6.86
C ALA A 184 -0.35 15.03 5.61
N PHE A 185 -0.97 15.00 4.43
CA PHE A 185 -0.30 15.21 3.16
C PHE A 185 0.29 16.61 3.07
N GLU A 186 1.57 16.71 2.71
CA GLU A 186 2.31 17.96 2.62
C GLU A 186 3.23 17.96 1.38
N ILE A 187 3.26 19.06 0.64
CA ILE A 187 4.19 19.31 -0.44
C ILE A 187 5.40 20.03 0.16
N ILE A 188 6.55 19.33 0.18
CA ILE A 188 7.82 19.85 0.74
C ILE A 188 8.57 20.67 -0.30
N GLU A 189 8.59 20.22 -1.54
CA GLU A 189 9.29 20.87 -2.64
C GLU A 189 8.47 20.76 -3.92
N ASN A 190 8.38 21.87 -4.65
CA ASN A 190 7.80 21.94 -5.98
C ASN A 190 8.47 23.06 -6.76
N ARG A 191 9.61 22.76 -7.42
CA ARG A 191 10.42 23.75 -8.14
C ARG A 191 10.80 23.28 -9.54
N ASP A 192 10.96 24.23 -10.45
CA ASP A 192 11.41 23.98 -11.81
C ASP A 192 12.89 23.55 -11.82
N ILE A 193 13.19 22.41 -12.46
CA ILE A 193 14.56 21.91 -12.64
C ILE A 193 15.11 22.37 -13.98
N LYS A 194 14.30 22.21 -15.05
CA LYS A 194 14.73 22.47 -16.43
C LYS A 194 13.56 22.96 -17.28
N VAL A 195 13.86 23.92 -18.15
CA VAL A 195 12.93 24.40 -19.17
C VAL A 195 13.54 24.18 -20.54
N GLN A 196 12.85 23.46 -21.40
CA GLN A 196 13.27 23.22 -22.79
C GLN A 196 12.26 23.87 -23.74
N LYS A 197 12.74 24.68 -24.67
CA LYS A 197 11.92 25.17 -25.78
C LYS A 197 11.61 24.00 -26.73
N ARG A 198 10.41 24.00 -27.24
CA ARG A 198 9.93 22.97 -28.16
C ARG A 198 10.19 23.39 -29.59
#